data_ae8fcf698bc74d2cd55a9846b08338f5
#
_entry.id   ae8fcf698bc74d2cd55a9846b08338f5
#
_cell.length_a   1.000
_cell.length_b   1.000
_cell.length_c   1.000
_cell.angle_alpha   90.00
_cell.angle_beta   90.00
_cell.angle_gamma   90.00
#
_symmetry.space_group_name_H-M   'P 1'
#
loop_
_entity.id
_entity.type
_entity.pdbx_description
1 polymer ?
#
loop_
_entity_poly.entity_id
_entity_poly.type
_entity_poly.pdbx_seq_one_letter_code
_entity_poly.pdbx_strand_id
1 'polypeptide(L)'
;LEDRAAPGADTAAADTATADIADAASRSRTFSNLRIALYLGVLVLVKSVGFLWAAFALVFVWFWRLHGAADKRKEIRQLLCITALPAVSGGSWMLFCLLMKRVAKLTGAAVSMASGNLPILLEGTVQKLLHAYAEAFAARALHRDGFSWIGVSALALFVIFLIGIAWLYRRKLLTKTERNFLFVYVPLTGIVFYGINLVSHLTIFATETQYLEATGMIASIERYSAPFTVGTLYLLFGIFLERSPRLWGKISPYAALAAAVLLLS
;
A
#
# COMPACT_ATOMS: atom_id res chain seq x y z
N LEU A 1 -13.59 -9.50 68.20
CA LEU A 1 -14.32 -9.83 66.96
C LEU A 1 -13.53 -9.26 65.81
N GLU A 2 -12.62 -10.09 65.28
CA GLU A 2 -11.85 -9.78 64.07
C GLU A 2 -12.71 -10.17 62.86
N ASP A 3 -13.02 -9.18 62.07
CA ASP A 3 -13.71 -9.33 60.79
C ASP A 3 -12.76 -10.05 59.79
N ARG A 4 -12.91 -11.37 59.69
CA ARG A 4 -12.28 -12.18 58.64
C ARG A 4 -12.99 -11.88 57.33
N ALA A 5 -12.52 -10.88 56.57
CA ALA A 5 -12.90 -10.72 55.20
C ALA A 5 -12.61 -12.03 54.43
N ALA A 6 -13.60 -12.58 53.77
CA ALA A 6 -13.52 -13.84 53.04
C ALA A 6 -12.52 -13.67 51.86
N PRO A 7 -11.45 -14.49 51.73
CA PRO A 7 -10.39 -14.34 50.72
C PRO A 7 -10.79 -14.73 49.30
N GLY A 8 -12.09 -14.77 48.98
CA GLY A 8 -12.56 -15.17 47.68
C GLY A 8 -13.19 -14.05 46.79
N ALA A 9 -13.50 -12.91 47.39
CA ALA A 9 -14.19 -11.84 46.65
C ALA A 9 -13.25 -11.04 45.74
N ASP A 10 -12.02 -10.83 46.16
CA ASP A 10 -11.03 -10.04 45.37
C ASP A 10 -10.49 -10.83 44.18
N THR A 11 -10.38 -12.15 44.26
CA THR A 11 -9.94 -13.00 43.14
C THR A 11 -11.01 -13.10 42.07
N ALA A 12 -12.30 -13.23 42.44
CA ALA A 12 -13.40 -13.27 41.47
C ALA A 12 -13.59 -11.93 40.71
N ALA A 13 -13.37 -10.81 41.40
CA ALA A 13 -13.42 -9.49 40.77
C ALA A 13 -12.24 -9.25 39.80
N ALA A 14 -11.04 -9.75 40.14
CA ALA A 14 -9.87 -9.66 39.26
C ALA A 14 -10.02 -10.57 38.01
N ASP A 15 -10.59 -11.76 38.16
CA ASP A 15 -10.84 -12.68 37.04
C ASP A 15 -11.90 -12.13 36.07
N THR A 16 -12.98 -11.51 36.57
CA THR A 16 -13.98 -10.86 35.72
C THR A 16 -13.40 -9.66 35.00
N ALA A 17 -12.63 -8.80 35.63
CA ALA A 17 -11.98 -7.67 34.97
C ALA A 17 -10.99 -8.09 33.88
N THR A 18 -10.23 -9.17 34.09
CA THR A 18 -9.32 -9.72 33.07
C THR A 18 -10.08 -10.33 31.88
N ALA A 19 -11.21 -10.99 32.13
CA ALA A 19 -12.08 -11.53 31.08
C ALA A 19 -12.71 -10.41 30.23
N ASP A 20 -13.17 -9.33 30.84
CA ASP A 20 -13.75 -8.17 30.16
C ASP A 20 -12.73 -7.45 29.28
N ILE A 21 -11.51 -7.29 29.77
CA ILE A 21 -10.40 -6.69 28.99
C ILE A 21 -10.04 -7.58 27.77
N ALA A 22 -9.99 -8.90 27.96
CA ALA A 22 -9.70 -9.84 26.89
C ALA A 22 -10.81 -9.85 25.81
N ASP A 23 -12.08 -9.76 26.22
CA ASP A 23 -13.21 -9.69 25.31
C ASP A 23 -13.25 -8.36 24.54
N ALA A 24 -13.00 -7.24 25.19
CA ALA A 24 -12.89 -5.94 24.55
C ALA A 24 -11.74 -5.91 23.51
N ALA A 25 -10.58 -6.46 23.84
CA ALA A 25 -9.45 -6.59 22.92
C ALA A 25 -9.78 -7.49 21.72
N SER A 26 -10.51 -8.59 21.95
CA SER A 26 -10.98 -9.50 20.90
C SER A 26 -11.96 -8.82 19.95
N ARG A 27 -12.94 -8.08 20.46
CA ARG A 27 -13.92 -7.31 19.64
C ARG A 27 -13.21 -6.22 18.83
N SER A 28 -12.29 -5.47 19.42
CA SER A 28 -11.50 -4.44 18.73
C SER A 28 -10.70 -5.04 17.57
N ARG A 29 -10.10 -6.21 17.77
CA ARG A 29 -9.35 -6.92 16.74
C ARG A 29 -10.25 -7.43 15.61
N THR A 30 -11.42 -7.99 15.95
CA THR A 30 -12.42 -8.45 14.96
C THR A 30 -12.90 -7.29 14.09
N PHE A 31 -13.21 -6.15 14.70
CA PHE A 31 -13.59 -4.94 13.96
C PHE A 31 -12.48 -4.44 13.03
N SER A 32 -11.23 -4.44 13.50
CA SER A 32 -10.07 -4.07 12.66
C SER A 32 -9.90 -5.02 11.47
N ASN A 33 -10.07 -6.33 11.67
CA ASN A 33 -10.00 -7.33 10.61
C ASN A 33 -11.10 -7.12 9.56
N LEU A 34 -12.32 -6.89 10.01
CA LEU A 34 -13.46 -6.62 9.12
C LEU A 34 -13.22 -5.35 8.29
N ARG A 35 -12.73 -4.29 8.93
CA ARG A 35 -12.40 -3.04 8.24
C ARG A 35 -11.37 -3.24 7.15
N ILE A 36 -10.26 -3.95 7.43
CA ILE A 36 -9.23 -4.27 6.43
C ILE A 36 -9.83 -5.07 5.28
N ALA A 37 -10.62 -6.12 5.58
CA ALA A 37 -11.24 -6.97 4.57
C ALA A 37 -12.18 -6.17 3.66
N LEU A 38 -13.01 -5.27 4.24
CA LEU A 38 -13.92 -4.41 3.48
C LEU A 38 -13.16 -3.43 2.58
N TYR A 39 -12.13 -2.75 3.09
CA TYR A 39 -11.31 -1.85 2.27
C TYR A 39 -10.67 -2.57 1.09
N LEU A 40 -10.08 -3.74 1.32
CA LEU A 40 -9.46 -4.52 0.25
C LEU A 40 -10.50 -5.09 -0.73
N GLY A 41 -11.67 -5.50 -0.25
CA GLY A 41 -12.78 -5.95 -1.09
C GLY A 41 -13.30 -4.85 -2.02
N VAL A 42 -13.47 -3.62 -1.50
CA VAL A 42 -13.85 -2.47 -2.31
C VAL A 42 -12.74 -2.09 -3.30
N LEU A 43 -11.48 -2.09 -2.85
CA LEU A 43 -10.32 -1.73 -3.67
C LEU A 43 -10.23 -2.59 -4.93
N VAL A 44 -10.49 -3.89 -4.80
CA VAL A 44 -10.51 -4.84 -5.94
C VAL A 44 -11.58 -4.47 -6.98
N LEU A 45 -12.71 -3.89 -6.55
CA LEU A 45 -13.83 -3.55 -7.44
C LEU A 45 -13.70 -2.17 -8.10
N VAL A 46 -12.94 -1.25 -7.50
CA VAL A 46 -12.87 0.15 -7.94
C VAL A 46 -12.12 0.30 -9.28
N LYS A 47 -11.09 -0.50 -9.52
CA LYS A 47 -10.24 -0.36 -10.71
C LYS A 47 -9.61 -1.68 -11.10
N SER A 48 -9.33 -1.87 -12.40
CA SER A 48 -8.68 -3.08 -12.91
C SER A 48 -7.31 -3.39 -12.27
N VAL A 49 -6.56 -2.37 -11.81
CA VAL A 49 -5.31 -2.55 -11.06
C VAL A 49 -5.53 -2.72 -9.55
N GLY A 50 -6.76 -2.62 -9.06
CA GLY A 50 -7.11 -2.77 -7.65
C GLY A 50 -6.76 -4.14 -7.08
N PHE A 51 -6.81 -5.18 -7.90
CA PHE A 51 -6.34 -6.53 -7.52
C PHE A 51 -4.88 -6.52 -7.08
N LEU A 52 -4.04 -5.84 -7.86
CA LEU A 52 -2.62 -5.76 -7.57
C LEU A 52 -2.35 -4.99 -6.29
N TRP A 53 -3.05 -3.88 -6.08
CA TRP A 53 -2.94 -3.10 -4.86
C TRP A 53 -3.40 -3.89 -3.63
N ALA A 54 -4.52 -4.61 -3.76
CA ALA A 54 -5.01 -5.49 -2.71
C ALA A 54 -4.02 -6.63 -2.42
N ALA A 55 -3.42 -7.22 -3.44
CA ALA A 55 -2.40 -8.26 -3.28
C ALA A 55 -1.17 -7.75 -2.53
N PHE A 56 -0.61 -6.59 -2.90
CA PHE A 56 0.51 -5.99 -2.17
C PHE A 56 0.13 -5.64 -0.73
N ALA A 57 -1.04 -5.06 -0.51
CA ALA A 57 -1.50 -4.77 0.85
C ALA A 57 -1.66 -6.06 1.69
N LEU A 58 -2.20 -7.14 1.11
CA LEU A 58 -2.29 -8.43 1.77
C LEU A 58 -0.91 -9.00 2.12
N VAL A 59 0.05 -8.98 1.17
CA VAL A 59 1.43 -9.44 1.43
C VAL A 59 2.03 -8.69 2.62
N PHE A 60 1.85 -7.37 2.68
CA PHE A 60 2.31 -6.57 3.81
C PHE A 60 1.61 -6.97 5.12
N VAL A 61 0.27 -7.04 5.13
CA VAL A 61 -0.51 -7.40 6.32
C VAL A 61 -0.15 -8.81 6.81
N TRP A 62 0.00 -9.77 5.90
CA TRP A 62 0.40 -11.13 6.24
C TRP A 62 1.79 -11.17 6.89
N PHE A 63 2.77 -10.53 6.26
CA PHE A 63 4.13 -10.50 6.81
C PHE A 63 4.14 -9.86 8.20
N TRP A 64 3.55 -8.65 8.33
CA TRP A 64 3.61 -7.88 9.58
C TRP A 64 2.94 -8.59 10.74
N ARG A 65 1.79 -9.18 10.50
CA ARG A 65 1.02 -9.87 11.52
C ARG A 65 1.64 -11.22 11.91
N LEU A 66 2.14 -11.99 10.94
CA LEU A 66 2.80 -13.27 11.23
C LEU A 66 4.15 -13.09 11.92
N HIS A 67 4.88 -12.02 11.59
CA HIS A 67 6.15 -11.71 12.22
C HIS A 67 5.99 -11.41 13.72
N GLY A 68 4.94 -10.68 14.10
CA GLY A 68 4.63 -10.33 15.49
C GLY A 68 3.78 -11.35 16.26
N ALA A 69 3.31 -12.43 15.64
CA ALA A 69 2.37 -13.35 16.24
C ALA A 69 3.03 -14.40 17.15
N ALA A 70 2.53 -14.51 18.39
CA ALA A 70 2.89 -15.59 19.30
C ALA A 70 2.25 -16.93 18.86
N ASP A 71 0.97 -16.93 18.46
CA ASP A 71 0.25 -18.07 17.89
C ASP A 71 0.01 -17.88 16.39
N LYS A 72 0.92 -18.43 15.60
CA LYS A 72 0.85 -18.33 14.13
C LYS A 72 -0.38 -19.01 13.53
N ARG A 73 -0.88 -20.12 14.13
CA ARG A 73 -2.04 -20.85 13.60
C ARG A 73 -3.33 -20.01 13.72
N LYS A 74 -3.51 -19.42 14.90
CA LYS A 74 -4.64 -18.51 15.13
C LYS A 74 -4.57 -17.30 14.20
N GLU A 75 -3.37 -16.75 14.00
CA GLU A 75 -3.14 -15.61 13.14
C GLU A 75 -3.42 -15.93 11.67
N ILE A 76 -2.96 -17.06 11.17
CA ILE A 76 -3.23 -17.53 9.80
C ILE A 76 -4.74 -17.63 9.54
N ARG A 77 -5.51 -18.21 10.48
CA ARG A 77 -6.98 -18.30 10.32
C ARG A 77 -7.62 -16.91 10.17
N GLN A 78 -7.19 -15.94 10.97
CA GLN A 78 -7.70 -14.57 10.86
C GLN A 78 -7.30 -13.90 9.54
N LEU A 79 -6.06 -14.12 9.08
CA LEU A 79 -5.57 -13.60 7.81
C LEU A 79 -6.31 -14.22 6.62
N LEU A 80 -6.64 -15.51 6.69
CA LEU A 80 -7.47 -16.16 5.67
C LEU A 80 -8.88 -15.53 5.63
N CYS A 81 -9.49 -15.23 6.78
CA CYS A 81 -10.78 -14.52 6.81
C CYS A 81 -10.69 -13.12 6.20
N ILE A 82 -9.60 -12.37 6.47
CA ILE A 82 -9.36 -11.05 5.86
C ILE A 82 -9.21 -11.18 4.34
N THR A 83 -8.51 -12.21 3.88
CA THR A 83 -8.22 -12.44 2.46
C THR A 83 -9.44 -12.94 1.70
N ALA A 84 -10.36 -13.65 2.37
CA ALA A 84 -11.53 -14.26 1.74
C ALA A 84 -12.44 -13.22 1.05
N LEU A 85 -12.70 -12.08 1.70
CA LEU A 85 -13.61 -11.07 1.13
C LEU A 85 -13.06 -10.45 -0.17
N PRO A 86 -11.83 -9.93 -0.23
CA PRO A 86 -11.28 -9.43 -1.49
C PRO A 86 -11.11 -10.54 -2.55
N ALA A 87 -10.83 -11.78 -2.16
CA ALA A 87 -10.76 -12.91 -3.09
C ALA A 87 -12.12 -13.24 -3.70
N VAL A 88 -13.19 -13.28 -2.90
CA VAL A 88 -14.55 -13.51 -3.38
C VAL A 88 -15.04 -12.35 -4.24
N SER A 89 -14.84 -11.10 -3.79
CA SER A 89 -15.23 -9.91 -4.55
C SER A 89 -14.51 -9.87 -5.90
N GLY A 90 -13.19 -10.09 -5.89
CA GLY A 90 -12.40 -10.10 -7.10
C GLY A 90 -12.72 -11.26 -8.03
N GLY A 91 -12.86 -12.46 -7.47
CA GLY A 91 -13.22 -13.67 -8.23
C GLY A 91 -14.59 -13.55 -8.88
N SER A 92 -15.59 -13.03 -8.17
CA SER A 92 -16.93 -12.80 -8.72
C SER A 92 -16.91 -11.75 -9.84
N TRP A 93 -16.14 -10.67 -9.67
CA TRP A 93 -15.97 -9.67 -10.72
C TRP A 93 -15.27 -10.24 -11.96
N MET A 94 -14.20 -11.02 -11.77
CA MET A 94 -13.51 -11.68 -12.89
C MET A 94 -14.44 -12.64 -13.62
N LEU A 95 -15.21 -13.44 -12.88
CA LEU A 95 -16.18 -14.36 -13.46
C LEU A 95 -17.26 -13.61 -14.26
N PHE A 96 -17.80 -12.52 -13.71
CA PHE A 96 -18.72 -11.64 -14.43
C PHE A 96 -18.11 -11.09 -15.73
N CYS A 97 -16.86 -10.60 -15.69
CA CYS A 97 -16.18 -10.10 -16.88
C CYS A 97 -16.00 -11.20 -17.93
N LEU A 98 -15.66 -12.42 -17.54
CA LEU A 98 -15.53 -13.56 -18.44
C LEU A 98 -16.86 -13.94 -19.08
N LEU A 99 -17.93 -14.07 -18.30
CA LEU A 99 -19.28 -14.40 -18.80
C LEU A 99 -19.82 -13.34 -19.77
N MET A 100 -19.59 -12.08 -19.45
CA MET A 100 -20.03 -10.96 -20.28
C MET A 100 -19.06 -10.59 -21.41
N LYS A 101 -17.99 -11.37 -21.59
CA LYS A 101 -16.91 -11.09 -22.58
C LYS A 101 -16.35 -9.66 -22.49
N ARG A 102 -16.32 -9.09 -21.28
CA ARG A 102 -15.78 -7.76 -21.01
C ARG A 102 -14.35 -7.87 -20.53
N VAL A 103 -13.41 -7.39 -21.33
CA VAL A 103 -11.99 -7.35 -20.97
C VAL A 103 -11.60 -5.90 -20.71
N ALA A 104 -11.05 -5.62 -19.54
CA ALA A 104 -10.50 -4.30 -19.26
C ALA A 104 -9.31 -4.02 -20.20
N LYS A 105 -9.15 -2.77 -20.67
CA LYS A 105 -8.07 -2.37 -21.61
C LYS A 105 -6.68 -2.85 -21.16
N LEU A 106 -6.36 -2.69 -19.87
CA LEU A 106 -5.08 -3.13 -19.32
C LEU A 106 -4.92 -4.66 -19.36
N THR A 107 -5.98 -5.40 -19.04
CA THR A 107 -5.97 -6.88 -19.10
C THR A 107 -5.82 -7.35 -20.55
N GLY A 108 -6.52 -6.70 -21.50
CA GLY A 108 -6.39 -6.97 -22.93
C GLY A 108 -4.97 -6.70 -23.42
N ALA A 109 -4.36 -5.58 -23.04
CA ALA A 109 -2.97 -5.26 -23.35
C ALA A 109 -2.00 -6.30 -22.79
N ALA A 110 -2.18 -6.71 -21.52
CA ALA A 110 -1.34 -7.74 -20.89
C ALA A 110 -1.45 -9.10 -21.58
N VAL A 111 -2.66 -9.52 -21.96
CA VAL A 111 -2.90 -10.75 -22.74
C VAL A 111 -2.26 -10.67 -24.12
N SER A 112 -2.41 -9.53 -24.81
CA SER A 112 -1.78 -9.31 -26.12
C SER A 112 -0.27 -9.36 -26.04
N MET A 113 0.34 -8.80 -24.98
CA MET A 113 1.78 -8.89 -24.72
C MET A 113 2.21 -10.33 -24.48
N ALA A 114 1.48 -11.07 -23.63
CA ALA A 114 1.79 -12.45 -23.31
C ALA A 114 1.65 -13.40 -24.52
N SER A 115 0.77 -13.09 -25.46
CA SER A 115 0.57 -13.83 -26.71
C SER A 115 1.52 -13.40 -27.85
N GLY A 116 2.43 -12.46 -27.60
CA GLY A 116 3.36 -11.94 -28.59
C GLY A 116 2.75 -10.96 -29.60
N ASN A 117 1.47 -10.65 -29.45
CA ASN A 117 0.76 -9.68 -30.29
C ASN A 117 0.93 -8.25 -29.71
N LEU A 118 2.16 -7.80 -29.60
CA LEU A 118 2.42 -6.40 -29.33
C LEU A 118 1.90 -5.58 -30.52
N PRO A 119 1.12 -4.50 -30.30
CA PRO A 119 0.93 -3.52 -31.36
C PRO A 119 2.34 -3.11 -31.78
N ILE A 120 2.67 -3.33 -33.04
CA ILE A 120 4.00 -3.03 -33.60
C ILE A 120 4.10 -1.50 -33.63
N LEU A 121 4.55 -0.94 -32.52
CA LEU A 121 5.08 0.40 -32.50
C LEU A 121 6.35 0.36 -33.35
N LEU A 122 6.43 1.22 -34.36
CA LEU A 122 7.64 1.40 -35.13
C LEU A 122 8.81 1.53 -34.14
N GLU A 123 9.87 0.79 -34.34
CA GLU A 123 11.01 0.69 -33.40
C GLU A 123 11.51 2.06 -32.91
N GLY A 124 11.56 3.05 -33.82
CA GLY A 124 11.89 4.44 -33.46
C GLY A 124 10.90 5.14 -32.54
N THR A 125 9.62 4.73 -32.53
CA THR A 125 8.61 5.29 -31.63
C THR A 125 8.75 4.71 -30.22
N VAL A 126 9.02 3.41 -30.10
CA VAL A 126 9.30 2.76 -28.81
C VAL A 126 10.48 3.42 -28.13
N GLN A 127 11.57 3.65 -28.86
CA GLN A 127 12.77 4.30 -28.30
C GLN A 127 12.50 5.73 -27.83
N LYS A 128 11.73 6.51 -28.59
CA LYS A 128 11.31 7.86 -28.17
C LYS A 128 10.46 7.82 -26.90
N LEU A 129 9.48 6.91 -26.81
CA LEU A 129 8.62 6.76 -25.65
C LEU A 129 9.40 6.32 -24.40
N LEU A 130 10.34 5.39 -24.56
CA LEU A 130 11.21 4.94 -23.47
C LEU A 130 12.10 6.09 -22.96
N HIS A 131 12.67 6.88 -23.88
CA HIS A 131 13.50 8.03 -23.51
C HIS A 131 12.66 9.10 -22.79
N ALA A 132 11.50 9.45 -23.33
CA ALA A 132 10.59 10.41 -22.69
C ALA A 132 10.11 9.95 -21.32
N TYR A 133 9.81 8.64 -21.17
CA TYR A 133 9.44 8.07 -19.89
C TYR A 133 10.59 8.10 -18.89
N ALA A 134 11.80 7.75 -19.31
CA ALA A 134 12.99 7.80 -18.45
C ALA A 134 13.28 9.23 -17.97
N GLU A 135 13.15 10.22 -18.89
CA GLU A 135 13.26 11.64 -18.54
C GLU A 135 12.18 12.05 -17.52
N ALA A 136 10.92 11.72 -17.79
CA ALA A 136 9.80 12.04 -16.89
C ALA A 136 10.00 11.42 -15.50
N PHE A 137 10.41 10.15 -15.45
CA PHE A 137 10.62 9.41 -14.21
C PHE A 137 11.81 9.93 -13.38
N ALA A 138 12.95 10.23 -14.05
CA ALA A 138 14.19 10.51 -13.36
C ALA A 138 14.44 12.00 -13.12
N ALA A 139 14.08 12.86 -14.10
CA ALA A 139 14.51 14.27 -14.11
C ALA A 139 13.37 15.27 -13.89
N ARG A 140 12.13 14.88 -14.14
CA ARG A 140 10.98 15.81 -13.99
C ARG A 140 10.36 15.71 -12.61
N ALA A 141 10.04 16.88 -12.03
CA ALA A 141 9.38 16.96 -10.75
C ALA A 141 7.91 16.51 -10.86
N LEU A 142 7.45 15.70 -9.91
CA LEU A 142 6.04 15.46 -9.66
C LEU A 142 5.41 16.73 -9.06
N HIS A 143 4.13 16.94 -9.24
CA HIS A 143 3.37 18.10 -8.71
C HIS A 143 3.92 19.47 -9.15
N ARG A 144 3.94 19.69 -10.45
CA ARG A 144 4.46 20.95 -11.00
C ARG A 144 3.49 22.14 -10.85
N ASP A 145 2.19 21.87 -10.69
CA ASP A 145 1.16 22.90 -10.74
C ASP A 145 0.70 23.32 -9.34
N GLY A 146 1.33 24.33 -8.81
CA GLY A 146 0.78 25.19 -7.77
C GLY A 146 1.16 24.92 -6.31
N PHE A 147 1.40 23.69 -5.89
CA PHE A 147 1.68 23.35 -4.48
C PHE A 147 3.03 22.69 -4.22
N SER A 148 3.84 22.45 -5.21
CA SER A 148 5.12 21.79 -5.03
C SER A 148 6.22 22.74 -4.55
N TRP A 149 6.33 22.88 -3.27
CA TRP A 149 7.47 23.53 -2.63
C TRP A 149 8.77 22.73 -2.80
N ILE A 150 8.64 21.45 -3.12
CA ILE A 150 9.75 20.52 -3.33
C ILE A 150 9.48 19.75 -4.62
N GLY A 151 10.06 20.22 -5.71
CA GLY A 151 10.03 19.51 -6.98
C GLY A 151 10.88 18.24 -6.91
N VAL A 152 10.28 17.11 -6.55
CA VAL A 152 10.95 15.82 -6.40
C VAL A 152 10.51 14.88 -7.52
N SER A 153 11.45 14.28 -8.24
CA SER A 153 11.14 13.28 -9.27
C SER A 153 10.69 11.94 -8.67
N ALA A 154 10.01 11.11 -9.46
CA ALA A 154 9.61 9.77 -9.03
C ALA A 154 10.82 8.92 -8.57
N LEU A 155 11.94 9.00 -9.27
CA LEU A 155 13.18 8.32 -8.90
C LEU A 155 13.72 8.83 -7.56
N ALA A 156 13.72 10.15 -7.35
CA ALA A 156 14.19 10.73 -6.10
C ALA A 156 13.31 10.31 -4.91
N LEU A 157 11.98 10.29 -5.07
CA LEU A 157 11.07 9.75 -4.03
C LEU A 157 11.36 8.30 -3.71
N PHE A 158 11.60 7.48 -4.73
CA PHE A 158 11.96 6.08 -4.54
C PHE A 158 13.24 5.94 -3.69
N VAL A 159 14.27 6.72 -3.98
CA VAL A 159 15.51 6.76 -3.19
C VAL A 159 15.25 7.26 -1.77
N ILE A 160 14.42 8.30 -1.60
CA ILE A 160 14.04 8.83 -0.29
C ILE A 160 13.36 7.74 0.57
N PHE A 161 12.50 6.90 -0.01
CA PHE A 161 11.89 5.80 0.72
C PHE A 161 12.92 4.78 1.22
N LEU A 162 13.90 4.42 0.38
CA LEU A 162 14.99 3.51 0.79
C LEU A 162 15.85 4.12 1.90
N ILE A 163 16.16 5.40 1.80
CA ILE A 163 16.85 6.13 2.87
C ILE A 163 16.01 6.17 4.15
N GLY A 164 14.69 6.37 4.03
CA GLY A 164 13.74 6.33 5.14
C GLY A 164 13.76 4.99 5.87
N ILE A 165 13.73 3.87 5.13
CA ILE A 165 13.84 2.52 5.72
C ILE A 165 15.18 2.35 6.46
N ALA A 166 16.30 2.77 5.85
CA ALA A 166 17.61 2.71 6.47
C ALA A 166 17.67 3.57 7.75
N TRP A 167 17.08 4.75 7.71
CA TRP A 167 17.02 5.66 8.86
C TRP A 167 16.17 5.06 10.00
N LEU A 168 14.99 4.51 9.72
CA LEU A 168 14.15 3.84 10.72
C LEU A 168 14.91 2.68 11.38
N TYR A 169 15.67 1.91 10.61
CA TYR A 169 16.50 0.84 11.14
C TYR A 169 17.63 1.37 12.03
N ARG A 170 18.34 2.42 11.61
CA ARG A 170 19.38 3.07 12.42
C ARG A 170 18.84 3.64 13.73
N ARG A 171 17.60 4.11 13.74
CA ARG A 171 16.89 4.57 14.94
C ARG A 171 16.37 3.43 15.82
N LYS A 172 16.66 2.16 15.47
CA LYS A 172 16.18 0.96 16.16
C LYS A 172 14.66 0.83 16.20
N LEU A 173 13.97 1.45 15.26
CA LEU A 173 12.52 1.37 15.11
C LEU A 173 12.09 0.18 14.25
N LEU A 174 13.03 -0.49 13.59
CA LEU A 174 12.83 -1.71 12.81
C LEU A 174 13.76 -2.81 13.30
N THR A 175 13.27 -4.04 13.34
CA THR A 175 14.10 -5.25 13.47
C THR A 175 14.83 -5.51 12.15
N LYS A 176 15.88 -6.37 12.19
CA LYS A 176 16.61 -6.77 10.97
C LYS A 176 15.69 -7.42 9.94
N THR A 177 14.75 -8.24 10.38
CA THR A 177 13.79 -8.95 9.52
C THR A 177 12.83 -7.97 8.84
N GLU A 178 12.25 -7.04 9.59
CA GLU A 178 11.36 -6.00 9.05
C GLU A 178 12.07 -5.09 8.07
N ARG A 179 13.29 -4.66 8.38
CA ARG A 179 14.13 -3.90 7.45
C ARG A 179 14.33 -4.66 6.14
N ASN A 180 14.75 -5.93 6.22
CA ASN A 180 15.01 -6.73 5.03
C ASN A 180 13.75 -6.90 4.19
N PHE A 181 12.62 -7.15 4.85
CA PHE A 181 11.33 -7.21 4.18
C PHE A 181 10.99 -5.91 3.45
N LEU A 182 11.11 -4.76 4.12
CA LEU A 182 10.80 -3.46 3.52
C LEU A 182 11.76 -3.11 2.36
N PHE A 183 13.05 -3.48 2.46
CA PHE A 183 14.02 -3.28 1.38
C PHE A 183 13.74 -4.15 0.13
N VAL A 184 12.95 -5.20 0.25
CA VAL A 184 12.47 -5.99 -0.89
C VAL A 184 11.08 -5.53 -1.31
N TYR A 185 10.17 -5.35 -0.35
CA TYR A 185 8.77 -5.03 -0.58
C TYR A 185 8.57 -3.68 -1.28
N VAL A 186 9.21 -2.61 -0.79
CA VAL A 186 9.06 -1.27 -1.35
C VAL A 186 9.62 -1.19 -2.78
N PRO A 187 10.87 -1.66 -3.07
CA PRO A 187 11.35 -1.70 -4.45
C PRO A 187 10.50 -2.55 -5.38
N LEU A 188 10.14 -3.75 -4.96
CA LEU A 188 9.31 -4.64 -5.78
C LEU A 188 7.96 -3.99 -6.14
N THR A 189 7.29 -3.43 -5.15
CA THR A 189 6.01 -2.72 -5.34
C THR A 189 6.18 -1.54 -6.29
N GLY A 190 7.22 -0.72 -6.09
CA GLY A 190 7.51 0.43 -6.95
C GLY A 190 7.81 0.01 -8.39
N ILE A 191 8.67 -0.98 -8.60
CA ILE A 191 8.99 -1.51 -9.93
C ILE A 191 7.74 -1.98 -10.65
N VAL A 192 6.84 -2.68 -9.95
CA VAL A 192 5.59 -3.15 -10.56
C VAL A 192 4.67 -1.98 -10.91
N PHE A 193 4.49 -0.99 -10.03
CA PHE A 193 3.64 0.18 -10.33
C PHE A 193 4.18 1.01 -11.49
N TYR A 194 5.45 1.35 -11.48
CA TYR A 194 6.08 2.10 -12.56
C TYR A 194 6.19 1.27 -13.85
N GLY A 195 6.43 -0.04 -13.74
CA GLY A 195 6.45 -0.96 -14.87
C GLY A 195 5.08 -1.03 -15.57
N ILE A 196 3.98 -1.13 -14.82
CA ILE A 196 2.61 -1.09 -15.38
C ILE A 196 2.35 0.26 -16.05
N ASN A 197 2.79 1.35 -15.45
CA ASN A 197 2.63 2.67 -16.04
C ASN A 197 3.42 2.78 -17.36
N LEU A 198 4.67 2.33 -17.39
CA LEU A 198 5.48 2.26 -18.61
C LEU A 198 4.81 1.42 -19.70
N VAL A 199 4.36 0.20 -19.35
CA VAL A 199 3.65 -0.67 -20.29
C VAL A 199 2.39 0.01 -20.82
N SER A 200 1.66 0.74 -19.98
CA SER A 200 0.49 1.50 -20.43
C SER A 200 0.85 2.59 -21.45
N HIS A 201 1.98 3.27 -21.30
CA HIS A 201 2.49 4.22 -22.29
C HIS A 201 2.91 3.54 -23.59
N LEU A 202 3.48 2.36 -23.53
CA LEU A 202 3.89 1.60 -24.73
C LEU A 202 2.71 0.93 -25.46
N THR A 203 1.53 0.84 -24.83
CA THR A 203 0.39 0.12 -25.41
C THR A 203 -0.87 0.99 -25.51
N ILE A 204 -1.47 1.35 -24.37
CA ILE A 204 -2.78 2.01 -24.32
C ILE A 204 -2.68 3.48 -24.72
N PHE A 205 -1.62 4.16 -24.29
CA PHE A 205 -1.42 5.60 -24.50
C PHE A 205 -0.51 5.91 -25.69
N ALA A 206 0.01 4.90 -26.38
CA ALA A 206 0.95 5.09 -27.49
C ALA A 206 0.38 5.91 -28.66
N THR A 207 -0.94 5.93 -28.82
CA THR A 207 -1.65 6.69 -29.86
C THR A 207 -2.14 8.06 -29.39
N GLU A 208 -1.99 8.38 -28.11
CA GLU A 208 -2.46 9.63 -27.53
C GLU A 208 -1.34 10.68 -27.54
N THR A 209 -1.46 11.69 -28.39
CA THR A 209 -0.44 12.72 -28.62
C THR A 209 0.02 13.44 -27.34
N GLN A 210 -0.89 13.61 -26.38
CA GLN A 210 -0.59 14.22 -25.08
C GLN A 210 0.41 13.44 -24.23
N TYR A 211 0.62 12.14 -24.49
CA TYR A 211 1.52 11.28 -23.72
C TYR A 211 2.80 10.88 -24.48
N LEU A 212 3.09 11.52 -25.61
CA LEU A 212 4.30 11.25 -26.39
C LEU A 212 5.53 11.99 -25.89
N GLU A 213 5.33 12.98 -25.02
CA GLU A 213 6.41 13.80 -24.46
C GLU A 213 6.54 13.62 -22.95
N ALA A 214 7.75 13.86 -22.42
CA ALA A 214 8.05 13.74 -21.01
C ALA A 214 7.11 14.58 -20.12
N THR A 215 6.74 15.77 -20.56
CA THR A 215 5.83 16.67 -19.84
C THR A 215 4.41 16.11 -19.67
N GLY A 216 3.87 15.45 -20.69
CA GLY A 216 2.57 14.78 -20.59
C GLY A 216 2.63 13.48 -19.77
N MET A 217 3.75 12.76 -19.83
CA MET A 217 3.95 11.54 -19.06
C MET A 217 4.03 11.78 -17.56
N ILE A 218 4.48 12.96 -17.10
CA ILE A 218 4.56 13.29 -15.67
C ILE A 218 3.19 13.14 -14.99
N ALA A 219 2.14 13.73 -15.56
CA ALA A 219 0.79 13.65 -15.00
C ALA A 219 0.28 12.21 -14.91
N SER A 220 0.65 11.36 -15.90
CA SER A 220 0.34 9.93 -15.86
C SER A 220 1.13 9.20 -14.78
N ILE A 221 2.44 9.44 -14.68
CA ILE A 221 3.30 8.84 -13.65
C ILE A 221 2.77 9.21 -12.27
N GLU A 222 2.50 10.47 -12.02
CA GLU A 222 1.96 10.97 -10.77
C GLU A 222 0.64 10.27 -10.39
N ARG A 223 -0.34 10.32 -11.29
CA ARG A 223 -1.67 9.76 -11.06
C ARG A 223 -1.65 8.25 -10.80
N TYR A 224 -0.87 7.50 -11.56
CA TYR A 224 -0.87 6.04 -11.48
C TYR A 224 0.10 5.49 -10.44
N SER A 225 1.13 6.26 -10.06
CA SER A 225 2.03 5.88 -8.96
C SER A 225 1.58 6.40 -7.59
N ALA A 226 0.57 7.25 -7.51
CA ALA A 226 0.06 7.79 -6.24
C ALA A 226 -0.21 6.71 -5.18
N PRO A 227 -0.84 5.56 -5.48
CA PRO A 227 -1.04 4.51 -4.49
C PRO A 227 0.25 3.96 -3.90
N PHE A 228 1.30 3.83 -4.72
CA PHE A 228 2.63 3.42 -4.26
C PHE A 228 3.27 4.52 -3.42
N THR A 229 3.28 5.75 -3.92
CA THR A 229 3.96 6.89 -3.31
C THR A 229 3.34 7.25 -1.96
N VAL A 230 2.01 7.48 -1.95
CA VAL A 230 1.25 7.83 -0.75
C VAL A 230 1.22 6.63 0.21
N GLY A 231 1.00 5.42 -0.29
CA GLY A 231 0.98 4.20 0.52
C GLY A 231 2.31 3.94 1.21
N THR A 232 3.45 4.10 0.52
CA THR A 232 4.78 3.93 1.11
C THR A 232 5.09 5.02 2.14
N LEU A 233 4.72 6.27 1.85
CA LEU A 233 4.86 7.37 2.81
C LEU A 233 4.06 7.11 4.09
N TYR A 234 2.79 6.72 3.94
CA TYR A 234 1.92 6.34 5.06
C TYR A 234 2.47 5.18 5.88
N LEU A 235 3.01 4.17 5.19
CA LEU A 235 3.61 3.01 5.82
C LEU A 235 4.81 3.38 6.68
N LEU A 236 5.78 4.11 6.11
CA LEU A 236 6.99 4.51 6.82
C LEU A 236 6.69 5.46 7.97
N PHE A 237 5.79 6.42 7.74
CA PHE A 237 5.34 7.36 8.76
C PHE A 237 4.54 6.66 9.87
N GLY A 238 3.66 5.74 9.53
CA GLY A 238 2.91 4.93 10.49
C GLY A 238 3.82 4.11 11.41
N ILE A 239 4.82 3.44 10.84
CA ILE A 239 5.84 2.70 11.63
C ILE A 239 6.59 3.66 12.56
N PHE A 240 7.00 4.82 12.06
CA PHE A 240 7.66 5.84 12.85
C PHE A 240 6.80 6.29 14.03
N LEU A 241 5.55 6.64 13.79
CA LEU A 241 4.63 7.10 14.83
C LEU A 241 4.34 6.00 15.87
N GLU A 242 4.03 4.79 15.43
CA GLU A 242 3.71 3.68 16.31
C GLU A 242 4.87 3.35 17.28
N ARG A 243 6.10 3.45 16.77
CA ARG A 243 7.29 3.05 17.52
C ARG A 243 8.05 4.18 18.20
N SER A 244 7.57 5.42 18.08
CA SER A 244 8.14 6.62 18.69
C SER A 244 7.16 7.33 19.63
N PRO A 245 6.56 6.65 20.63
CA PRO A 245 5.49 7.23 21.45
C PRO A 245 5.93 8.48 22.25
N ARG A 246 7.24 8.63 22.53
CA ARG A 246 7.76 9.82 23.23
C ARG A 246 7.70 11.10 22.40
N LEU A 247 7.57 11.00 21.06
CA LEU A 247 7.42 12.15 20.18
C LEU A 247 5.98 12.63 20.12
N TRP A 248 5.00 11.74 20.29
CA TRP A 248 3.58 12.09 20.31
C TRP A 248 3.21 13.11 21.41
N GLY A 249 3.79 12.95 22.61
CA GLY A 249 3.56 13.90 23.70
C GLY A 249 4.16 15.29 23.46
N LYS A 250 5.02 15.46 22.43
CA LYS A 250 5.65 16.72 22.05
C LYS A 250 5.09 17.33 20.75
N ILE A 251 4.39 16.55 19.95
CA ILE A 251 3.77 17.04 18.72
C ILE A 251 2.42 17.65 19.11
N SER A 252 2.34 18.97 18.99
CA SER A 252 1.07 19.68 19.16
C SER A 252 0.02 19.05 18.22
N PRO A 253 -1.25 18.86 18.66
CA PRO A 253 -2.32 18.37 17.80
C PRO A 253 -2.49 19.20 16.53
N TYR A 254 -2.12 20.47 16.56
CA TYR A 254 -2.09 21.34 15.38
C TYR A 254 -1.00 20.97 14.37
N ALA A 255 0.17 20.50 14.83
CA ALA A 255 1.23 20.03 13.94
C ALA A 255 0.85 18.68 13.29
N ALA A 256 0.15 17.80 14.00
CA ALA A 256 -0.40 16.56 13.45
C ALA A 256 -1.51 16.85 12.42
N LEU A 257 -2.38 17.83 12.69
CA LEU A 257 -3.41 18.27 11.75
C LEU A 257 -2.79 18.93 10.51
N ALA A 258 -1.79 19.81 10.68
CA ALA A 258 -1.08 20.43 9.56
C ALA A 258 -0.35 19.40 8.69
N ALA A 259 0.30 18.39 9.30
CA ALA A 259 0.91 17.28 8.57
C ALA A 259 -0.13 16.44 7.82
N ALA A 260 -1.29 16.18 8.43
CA ALA A 260 -2.39 15.47 7.76
C ALA A 260 -2.98 16.28 6.59
N VAL A 261 -3.13 17.58 6.73
CA VAL A 261 -3.59 18.48 5.65
C VAL A 261 -2.57 18.53 4.52
N LEU A 262 -1.28 18.66 4.82
CA LEU A 262 -0.19 18.63 3.82
C LEU A 262 -0.04 17.28 3.11
N LEU A 263 -0.51 16.19 3.71
CA LEU A 263 -0.51 14.85 3.11
C LEU A 263 -1.77 14.57 2.27
N LEU A 264 -2.83 15.38 2.46
CA LEU A 264 -4.11 15.23 1.78
C LEU A 264 -4.33 16.29 0.68
N SER A 265 -3.53 17.34 0.67
CA SER A 265 -3.49 18.37 -0.39
C SER A 265 -2.49 17.99 -1.50
#